data_5bfdc39295cd5d5b6fd04fb1d6ac6e67
#
_entry.id   5bfdc39295cd5d5b6fd04fb1d6ac6e67
#
_cell.length_a   1.000
_cell.length_b   1.000
_cell.length_c   1.000
_cell.angle_alpha   90.00
_cell.angle_beta   90.00
_cell.angle_gamma   90.00
#
_symmetry.space_group_name_H-M   'P 1'
#
loop_
_entity.id
_entity.type
_entity.pdbx_description
1 polymer ?
#
loop_
_entity_poly.entity_id
_entity_poly.type
_entity_poly.pdbx_seq_one_letter_code
_entity_poly.pdbx_strand_id
1 'polypeptide(L)'
;EHLTSITAMCKDNNDNIYILDANSRIVVLDSNYNFVKEIGLINGSIDYNNAKGIYFNDGKIYVCNTEGANIYIINTSGELLDTITVPESTLIPTDFNFRPTKITIDPSGYIYVVSDGCFYGALLYSPDRTFLGFYGANTVNVTVASVLTNISNRLFPNVEKHANSMKKVPYSFVDI
;
A
#
# COMPACT_ATOMS: atom_id res chain seq x y z
N GLU A 1 -23.61 -0.78 -18.61
CA GLU A 1 -22.19 -0.57 -18.93
C GLU A 1 -21.40 -1.79 -18.51
N HIS A 2 -20.49 -2.25 -19.36
CA HIS A 2 -19.71 -3.44 -19.07
C HIS A 2 -18.42 -3.03 -18.37
N LEU A 3 -18.06 -3.73 -17.28
CA LEU A 3 -16.73 -3.70 -16.70
C LEU A 3 -15.72 -4.20 -17.74
N THR A 4 -14.60 -3.51 -17.87
CA THR A 4 -13.59 -3.88 -18.87
C THR A 4 -12.58 -4.86 -18.29
N SER A 5 -12.02 -4.51 -17.13
CA SER A 5 -11.05 -5.34 -16.43
C SER A 5 -11.02 -4.96 -14.96
N ILE A 6 -11.43 -5.85 -14.10
CA ILE A 6 -11.42 -5.64 -12.66
C ILE A 6 -9.98 -5.77 -12.15
N THR A 7 -9.45 -4.70 -11.57
CA THR A 7 -8.11 -4.68 -10.99
C THR A 7 -8.16 -4.99 -9.49
N ALA A 8 -9.13 -4.42 -8.78
CA ALA A 8 -9.32 -4.64 -7.35
C ALA A 8 -10.76 -4.29 -6.95
N MET A 9 -11.18 -4.74 -5.78
CA MET A 9 -12.47 -4.38 -5.20
C MET A 9 -12.38 -4.27 -3.69
N CYS A 10 -13.26 -3.47 -3.11
CA CYS A 10 -13.51 -3.41 -1.68
C CYS A 10 -15.00 -3.18 -1.41
N LYS A 11 -15.40 -3.23 -0.15
CA LYS A 11 -16.77 -2.90 0.25
C LYS A 11 -16.80 -1.89 1.38
N ASP A 12 -17.89 -1.15 1.48
CA ASP A 12 -18.17 -0.27 2.61
C ASP A 12 -18.96 -0.98 3.72
N ASN A 13 -19.28 -0.25 4.78
CA ASN A 13 -20.03 -0.77 5.92
C ASN A 13 -21.51 -1.07 5.63
N ASN A 14 -22.02 -0.65 4.46
CA ASN A 14 -23.37 -0.91 3.99
C ASN A 14 -23.39 -2.03 2.93
N ASP A 15 -22.27 -2.75 2.78
CA ASP A 15 -22.05 -3.79 1.78
C ASP A 15 -22.13 -3.31 0.32
N ASN A 16 -22.01 -1.99 0.07
CA ASN A 16 -21.78 -1.50 -1.29
C ASN A 16 -20.38 -1.90 -1.75
N ILE A 17 -20.27 -2.35 -2.99
CA ILE A 17 -19.05 -2.85 -3.59
C ILE A 17 -18.46 -1.78 -4.50
N TYR A 18 -17.21 -1.44 -4.25
CA TYR A 18 -16.42 -0.51 -5.06
C TYR A 18 -15.44 -1.32 -5.91
N ILE A 19 -15.58 -1.24 -7.22
CA ILE A 19 -14.80 -1.99 -8.20
C ILE A 19 -13.90 -1.02 -8.95
N LEU A 20 -12.60 -1.21 -8.80
CA LEU A 20 -11.60 -0.49 -9.60
C LEU A 20 -11.49 -1.14 -10.97
N ASP A 21 -11.95 -0.43 -12.01
CA ASP A 21 -11.92 -0.87 -13.40
C ASP A 21 -10.74 -0.23 -14.13
N ALA A 22 -10.07 -0.99 -14.97
CA ALA A 22 -8.91 -0.56 -15.77
C ALA A 22 -9.17 0.65 -16.69
N ASN A 23 -10.44 1.03 -16.90
CA ASN A 23 -10.83 2.25 -17.63
C ASN A 23 -10.74 3.54 -16.77
N SER A 24 -9.87 3.58 -15.79
CA SER A 24 -9.69 4.76 -14.90
C SER A 24 -10.96 5.18 -14.18
N ARG A 25 -11.74 4.23 -13.67
CA ARG A 25 -12.97 4.50 -12.94
C ARG A 25 -13.17 3.53 -11.78
N ILE A 26 -14.03 3.93 -10.85
CA ILE A 26 -14.53 3.08 -9.78
C ILE A 26 -16.03 2.90 -10.02
N VAL A 27 -16.46 1.68 -10.23
CA VAL A 27 -17.88 1.32 -10.36
C VAL A 27 -18.40 0.91 -8.99
N VAL A 28 -19.53 1.48 -8.58
CA VAL A 28 -20.14 1.20 -7.29
C VAL A 28 -21.43 0.40 -7.52
N LEU A 29 -21.51 -0.75 -6.86
CA LEU A 29 -22.71 -1.59 -6.82
C LEU A 29 -23.29 -1.59 -5.41
N ASP A 30 -24.60 -1.80 -5.28
CA ASP A 30 -25.24 -2.04 -3.98
C ASP A 30 -25.03 -3.50 -3.52
N SER A 31 -25.54 -3.82 -2.33
CA SER A 31 -25.47 -5.18 -1.73
C SER A 31 -26.21 -6.26 -2.55
N ASN A 32 -27.08 -5.86 -3.50
CA ASN A 32 -27.78 -6.74 -4.43
C ASN A 32 -27.12 -6.79 -5.81
N TYR A 33 -25.92 -6.20 -5.94
CA TYR A 33 -25.14 -6.10 -7.17
C TYR A 33 -25.78 -5.19 -8.24
N ASN A 34 -26.71 -4.32 -7.89
CA ASN A 34 -27.25 -3.33 -8.82
C ASN A 34 -26.26 -2.15 -8.92
N PHE A 35 -26.16 -1.62 -10.14
CA PHE A 35 -25.37 -0.42 -10.39
C PHE A 35 -25.92 0.78 -9.61
N VAL A 36 -25.06 1.46 -8.87
CA VAL A 36 -25.39 2.67 -8.09
C VAL A 36 -24.85 3.91 -8.80
N LYS A 37 -23.57 3.91 -9.08
CA LYS A 37 -22.87 5.05 -9.69
C LYS A 37 -21.50 4.68 -10.19
N GLU A 38 -20.91 5.61 -10.90
CA GLU A 38 -19.52 5.59 -11.32
C GLU A 38 -18.78 6.78 -10.70
N ILE A 39 -17.56 6.55 -10.25
CA ILE A 39 -16.62 7.58 -9.79
C ILE A 39 -15.48 7.58 -10.81
N GLY A 40 -15.46 8.55 -11.70
CA GLY A 40 -14.46 8.70 -12.75
C GLY A 40 -13.38 9.69 -12.37
N LEU A 41 -12.60 10.08 -13.37
CA LEU A 41 -11.63 11.17 -13.27
C LEU A 41 -12.35 12.48 -12.95
N ILE A 42 -12.07 13.06 -11.78
CA ILE A 42 -12.62 14.35 -11.41
C ILE A 42 -11.70 15.44 -11.92
N ASN A 43 -12.22 16.26 -12.84
CA ASN A 43 -11.54 17.44 -13.39
C ASN A 43 -10.12 17.18 -13.92
N GLY A 44 -9.80 15.95 -14.37
CA GLY A 44 -8.50 15.57 -14.89
C GLY A 44 -7.38 15.46 -13.84
N SER A 45 -7.71 15.52 -12.55
CA SER A 45 -6.70 15.57 -11.48
C SER A 45 -6.32 14.18 -10.93
N ILE A 46 -7.14 13.17 -11.13
CA ILE A 46 -6.91 11.81 -10.61
C ILE A 46 -6.89 10.83 -11.77
N ASP A 47 -5.77 10.17 -11.95
CA ASP A 47 -5.62 9.10 -12.95
C ASP A 47 -5.61 7.74 -12.25
N TYR A 48 -6.67 6.95 -12.44
CA TYR A 48 -6.77 5.59 -11.93
C TYR A 48 -6.20 4.53 -12.87
N ASN A 49 -5.69 4.93 -14.04
CA ASN A 49 -5.34 4.01 -15.13
C ASN A 49 -4.31 2.93 -14.74
N ASN A 50 -3.44 3.25 -13.79
CA ASN A 50 -2.43 2.31 -13.30
C ASN A 50 -2.63 1.95 -11.82
N ALA A 51 -3.82 2.21 -11.29
CA ALA A 51 -4.15 1.86 -9.93
C ALA A 51 -4.33 0.34 -9.78
N LYS A 52 -3.72 -0.24 -8.75
CA LYS A 52 -3.74 -1.69 -8.47
C LYS A 52 -4.44 -2.08 -7.19
N GLY A 53 -4.82 -1.12 -6.37
CA GLY A 53 -5.48 -1.39 -5.11
C GLY A 53 -6.53 -0.36 -4.77
N ILE A 54 -7.58 -0.81 -4.10
CA ILE A 54 -8.64 0.02 -3.56
C ILE A 54 -8.99 -0.47 -2.16
N TYR A 55 -9.27 0.45 -1.25
CA TYR A 55 -9.66 0.14 0.11
C TYR A 55 -10.65 1.18 0.62
N PHE A 56 -11.65 0.75 1.39
CA PHE A 56 -12.62 1.65 2.00
C PHE A 56 -12.43 1.67 3.51
N ASN A 57 -12.35 2.86 4.09
CA ASN A 57 -12.32 3.04 5.54
C ASN A 57 -12.94 4.39 5.92
N ASP A 58 -13.88 4.35 6.86
CA ASP A 58 -14.49 5.55 7.48
C ASP A 58 -14.95 6.60 6.45
N GLY A 59 -15.75 6.16 5.46
CA GLY A 59 -16.30 7.04 4.42
C GLY A 59 -15.30 7.53 3.37
N LYS A 60 -14.06 7.04 3.42
CA LYS A 60 -12.99 7.38 2.49
C LYS A 60 -12.61 6.17 1.64
N ILE A 61 -12.24 6.45 0.41
CA ILE A 61 -11.73 5.46 -0.54
C ILE A 61 -10.26 5.76 -0.78
N TYR A 62 -9.43 4.76 -0.57
CA TYR A 62 -7.98 4.81 -0.79
C TYR A 62 -7.68 4.08 -2.10
N VAL A 63 -7.03 4.75 -3.04
CA VAL A 63 -6.70 4.20 -4.35
C VAL A 63 -5.19 4.20 -4.56
N CYS A 64 -4.60 3.00 -4.63
CA CYS A 64 -3.16 2.84 -4.84
C CYS A 64 -2.81 3.04 -6.32
N ASN A 65 -2.33 4.23 -6.67
CA ASN A 65 -1.82 4.55 -8.00
C ASN A 65 -0.35 4.15 -8.10
N THR A 66 -0.11 2.93 -8.53
CA THR A 66 1.21 2.29 -8.52
C THR A 66 2.24 3.01 -9.36
N GLU A 67 1.89 3.39 -10.60
CA GLU A 67 2.81 4.07 -11.51
C GLU A 67 2.98 5.56 -11.16
N GLY A 68 1.96 6.18 -10.57
CA GLY A 68 2.04 7.55 -10.08
C GLY A 68 2.74 7.70 -8.74
N ALA A 69 3.19 6.59 -8.13
CA ALA A 69 3.90 6.58 -6.85
C ALA A 69 3.13 7.30 -5.73
N ASN A 70 1.81 7.12 -5.68
CA ASN A 70 0.96 7.74 -4.67
C ASN A 70 -0.29 6.92 -4.34
N ILE A 71 -0.95 7.27 -3.25
CA ILE A 71 -2.25 6.74 -2.88
C ILE A 71 -3.20 7.93 -2.75
N TYR A 72 -4.23 7.97 -3.58
CA TYR A 72 -5.28 8.97 -3.47
C TYR A 72 -6.25 8.61 -2.35
N ILE A 73 -6.65 9.60 -1.58
CA ILE A 73 -7.71 9.50 -0.59
C ILE A 73 -8.86 10.37 -1.08
N ILE A 74 -9.96 9.74 -1.44
CA ILE A 74 -11.14 10.41 -1.98
C ILE A 74 -12.36 10.14 -1.09
N ASN A 75 -13.34 11.02 -1.14
CA ASN A 75 -14.64 10.73 -0.55
C ASN A 75 -15.50 9.85 -1.48
N THR A 76 -16.67 9.44 -1.01
CA THR A 76 -17.58 8.62 -1.79
C THR A 76 -18.22 9.35 -3.00
N SER A 77 -18.11 10.67 -3.07
CA SER A 77 -18.48 11.46 -4.25
C SER A 77 -17.35 11.55 -5.27
N GLY A 78 -16.13 11.09 -4.88
CA GLY A 78 -14.95 11.08 -5.72
C GLY A 78 -14.09 12.32 -5.61
N GLU A 79 -14.37 13.24 -4.71
CA GLU A 79 -13.52 14.41 -4.48
C GLU A 79 -12.22 14.00 -3.79
N LEU A 80 -11.09 14.52 -4.27
CA LEU A 80 -9.79 14.30 -3.66
C LEU A 80 -9.73 15.01 -2.30
N LEU A 81 -9.52 14.25 -1.26
CA LEU A 81 -9.34 14.75 0.10
C LEU A 81 -7.87 14.94 0.43
N ASP A 82 -7.03 13.98 0.00
CA ASP A 82 -5.61 13.97 0.33
C ASP A 82 -4.84 12.95 -0.54
N THR A 83 -3.50 12.94 -0.40
CA THR A 83 -2.62 12.03 -1.11
C THR A 83 -1.49 11.56 -0.20
N ILE A 84 -1.24 10.25 -0.16
CA ILE A 84 -0.06 9.67 0.47
C ILE A 84 1.00 9.46 -0.61
N THR A 85 2.17 10.01 -0.41
CA THR A 85 3.35 9.86 -1.27
C THR A 85 4.45 9.07 -0.55
N VAL A 86 5.60 8.89 -1.20
CA VAL A 86 6.78 8.32 -0.54
C VAL A 86 7.10 9.11 0.73
N PRO A 87 7.29 8.43 1.88
CA PRO A 87 7.56 9.14 3.12
C PRO A 87 8.96 9.75 3.14
N GLU A 88 9.07 10.96 3.67
CA GLU A 88 10.34 11.60 3.96
C GLU A 88 10.88 11.08 5.29
N SER A 89 11.79 10.10 5.22
CA SER A 89 12.37 9.48 6.40
C SER A 89 13.75 8.91 6.11
N THR A 90 14.66 9.01 7.07
CA THR A 90 15.98 8.36 7.01
C THR A 90 15.90 6.83 7.05
N LEU A 91 14.75 6.27 7.39
CA LEU A 91 14.49 4.83 7.35
C LEU A 91 14.16 4.34 5.92
N ILE A 92 13.86 5.24 4.99
CA ILE A 92 13.62 4.91 3.60
C ILE A 92 14.97 4.85 2.86
N PRO A 93 15.30 3.72 2.22
CA PRO A 93 16.50 3.62 1.40
C PRO A 93 16.49 4.64 0.25
N THR A 94 17.66 5.14 -0.13
CA THR A 94 17.80 6.16 -1.17
C THR A 94 17.38 5.67 -2.57
N ASP A 95 17.38 4.35 -2.77
CA ASP A 95 16.96 3.66 -4.00
C ASP A 95 15.52 3.13 -3.92
N PHE A 96 14.77 3.50 -2.88
CA PHE A 96 13.42 3.03 -2.68
C PHE A 96 12.47 3.63 -3.72
N ASN A 97 11.81 2.75 -4.48
CA ASN A 97 10.79 3.12 -5.44
C ASN A 97 9.41 2.84 -4.84
N PHE A 98 8.65 3.90 -4.54
CA PHE A 98 7.31 3.78 -3.98
C PHE A 98 6.31 3.42 -5.07
N ARG A 99 5.87 2.16 -5.07
CA ARG A 99 4.91 1.60 -6.04
C ARG A 99 3.76 0.92 -5.27
N PRO A 100 2.85 1.70 -4.65
CA PRO A 100 1.81 1.14 -3.79
C PRO A 100 0.84 0.25 -4.59
N THR A 101 0.56 -0.94 -4.06
CA THR A 101 -0.35 -1.91 -4.69
C THR A 101 -1.51 -2.29 -3.80
N LYS A 102 -1.33 -2.27 -2.49
CA LYS A 102 -2.36 -2.58 -1.50
C LYS A 102 -2.23 -1.64 -0.31
N ILE A 103 -3.35 -1.36 0.32
CA ILE A 103 -3.42 -0.59 1.56
C ILE A 103 -4.48 -1.22 2.46
N THR A 104 -4.22 -1.24 3.76
CA THR A 104 -5.22 -1.56 4.79
C THR A 104 -5.02 -0.67 6.00
N ILE A 105 -6.07 -0.48 6.78
CA ILE A 105 -6.05 0.32 8.01
C ILE A 105 -6.63 -0.54 9.12
N ASP A 106 -5.89 -0.68 10.21
CA ASP A 106 -6.36 -1.46 11.35
C ASP A 106 -7.39 -0.67 12.20
N PRO A 107 -8.08 -1.34 13.15
CA PRO A 107 -9.06 -0.65 14.02
C PRO A 107 -8.48 0.47 14.88
N SER A 108 -7.17 0.51 15.09
CA SER A 108 -6.47 1.58 15.81
C SER A 108 -6.06 2.74 14.88
N GLY A 109 -6.31 2.63 13.58
CA GLY A 109 -6.02 3.64 12.56
C GLY A 109 -4.61 3.56 11.98
N TYR A 110 -3.80 2.56 12.32
CA TYR A 110 -2.50 2.36 11.69
C TYR A 110 -2.68 1.92 10.24
N ILE A 111 -1.86 2.49 9.34
CA ILE A 111 -1.96 2.27 7.91
C ILE A 111 -0.80 1.39 7.47
N TYR A 112 -1.11 0.34 6.74
CA TYR A 112 -0.15 -0.60 6.15
C TYR A 112 -0.23 -0.52 4.64
N VAL A 113 0.91 -0.26 3.98
CA VAL A 113 0.99 -0.14 2.53
C VAL A 113 1.95 -1.15 1.97
N VAL A 114 1.48 -1.98 1.05
CA VAL A 114 2.36 -2.87 0.27
C VAL A 114 2.81 -2.11 -0.98
N SER A 115 4.11 -2.05 -1.18
CA SER A 115 4.75 -1.44 -2.35
C SER A 115 5.42 -2.53 -3.20
N ASP A 116 5.15 -2.52 -4.49
CA ASP A 116 5.75 -3.45 -5.45
C ASP A 116 7.27 -3.31 -5.46
N GLY A 117 7.98 -4.44 -5.46
CA GLY A 117 9.44 -4.46 -5.36
C GLY A 117 10.02 -4.11 -3.99
N CYS A 118 9.20 -3.87 -2.98
CA CYS A 118 9.66 -3.61 -1.62
C CYS A 118 10.07 -4.90 -0.91
N PHE A 119 11.35 -5.01 -0.53
CA PHE A 119 11.89 -6.16 0.20
C PHE A 119 11.93 -5.95 1.71
N TYR A 120 11.54 -4.77 2.18
CA TYR A 120 11.63 -4.37 3.59
C TYR A 120 10.36 -4.69 4.37
N GLY A 121 9.29 -5.12 3.70
CA GLY A 121 7.96 -5.35 4.27
C GLY A 121 6.94 -4.29 3.87
N ALA A 122 5.79 -4.28 4.53
CA ALA A 122 4.79 -3.24 4.32
C ALA A 122 5.23 -1.94 5.00
N LEU A 123 5.02 -0.80 4.34
CA LEU A 123 5.22 0.50 4.98
C LEU A 123 4.15 0.67 6.06
N LEU A 124 4.57 1.07 7.25
CA LEU A 124 3.71 1.30 8.40
C LEU A 124 3.65 2.80 8.71
N TYR A 125 2.43 3.32 8.80
CA TYR A 125 2.17 4.69 9.23
C TYR A 125 1.26 4.69 10.46
N SER A 126 1.46 5.67 11.33
CA SER A 126 0.55 5.98 12.43
C SER A 126 -0.78 6.57 11.93
N PRO A 127 -1.81 6.70 12.79
CA PRO A 127 -3.10 7.28 12.41
C PRO A 127 -3.00 8.73 11.88
N ASP A 128 -2.00 9.49 12.30
CA ASP A 128 -1.68 10.84 11.81
C ASP A 128 -0.82 10.81 10.52
N ARG A 129 -0.58 9.63 9.97
CA ARG A 129 0.19 9.39 8.74
C ARG A 129 1.69 9.66 8.84
N THR A 130 2.23 9.66 10.05
CA THR A 130 3.68 9.64 10.24
C THR A 130 4.23 8.25 9.92
N PHE A 131 5.24 8.18 9.07
CA PHE A 131 5.91 6.91 8.74
C PHE A 131 6.69 6.38 9.95
N LEU A 132 6.41 5.15 10.34
CA LEU A 132 7.01 4.50 11.51
C LEU A 132 8.11 3.49 11.12
N GLY A 133 8.10 3.00 9.89
CA GLY A 133 9.05 1.98 9.44
C GLY A 133 8.39 0.92 8.57
N PHE A 134 9.00 -0.27 8.51
CA PHE A 134 8.51 -1.41 7.74
C PHE A 134 8.01 -2.51 8.67
N TYR A 135 6.81 -3.01 8.41
CA TYR A 135 6.16 -4.08 9.14
C TYR A 135 6.26 -5.41 8.40
N GLY A 136 6.53 -6.48 9.14
CA GLY A 136 6.58 -7.84 8.57
C GLY A 136 7.79 -8.10 7.67
N ALA A 137 8.86 -7.32 7.83
CA ALA A 137 10.10 -7.53 7.08
C ALA A 137 10.64 -8.95 7.28
N ASN A 138 10.89 -9.65 6.17
CA ASN A 138 11.53 -10.97 6.18
C ASN A 138 13.01 -10.93 6.57
N THR A 139 13.53 -9.80 6.96
CA THR A 139 14.92 -9.64 7.39
C THR A 139 15.00 -8.94 8.71
N VAL A 140 15.77 -9.57 9.57
CA VAL A 140 16.28 -9.09 10.82
C VAL A 140 16.51 -7.58 10.83
N ASN A 141 15.90 -6.93 11.80
CA ASN A 141 16.05 -5.54 12.17
C ASN A 141 17.44 -4.96 11.83
N VAL A 142 17.47 -4.11 10.82
CA VAL A 142 18.69 -3.41 10.41
C VAL A 142 19.18 -2.44 11.51
N THR A 143 18.33 -2.04 12.45
CA THR A 143 18.66 -0.97 13.40
C THR A 143 19.38 -1.42 14.66
N VAL A 144 19.14 -2.62 15.16
CA VAL A 144 19.85 -3.14 16.34
C VAL A 144 20.83 -4.22 15.95
N ALA A 145 20.50 -5.04 14.93
CA ALA A 145 21.39 -6.09 14.45
C ALA A 145 22.60 -5.55 13.67
N SER A 146 22.48 -4.44 12.93
CA SER A 146 23.66 -3.86 12.25
C SER A 146 24.68 -3.30 13.25
N VAL A 147 24.24 -2.79 14.39
CA VAL A 147 25.14 -2.37 15.47
C VAL A 147 25.71 -3.60 16.17
N LEU A 148 24.89 -4.62 16.43
CA LEU A 148 25.34 -5.86 17.05
C LEU A 148 26.19 -6.72 16.10
N THR A 149 25.89 -6.77 14.79
CA THR A 149 26.72 -7.48 13.79
C THR A 149 28.06 -6.79 13.61
N ASN A 150 28.12 -5.46 13.60
CA ASN A 150 29.38 -4.74 13.55
C ASN A 150 30.22 -4.96 14.81
N ILE A 151 29.60 -5.16 15.98
CA ILE A 151 30.30 -5.51 17.23
C ILE A 151 30.67 -6.99 17.25
N SER A 152 29.76 -7.89 16.81
CA SER A 152 30.04 -9.34 16.78
C SER A 152 31.05 -9.71 15.72
N ASN A 153 31.06 -9.06 14.54
CA ASN A 153 32.08 -9.29 13.50
C ASN A 153 33.46 -8.79 13.91
N ARG A 154 33.56 -7.83 14.83
CA ARG A 154 34.82 -7.44 15.45
C ARG A 154 35.31 -8.44 16.50
N LEU A 155 34.39 -9.14 17.17
CA LEU A 155 34.68 -10.07 18.26
C LEU A 155 34.74 -11.54 17.79
N PHE A 156 34.02 -11.90 16.71
CA PHE A 156 33.92 -13.29 16.22
C PHE A 156 33.91 -13.35 14.67
N PRO A 157 35.06 -13.25 14.01
CA PRO A 157 35.13 -13.12 12.55
C PRO A 157 34.69 -14.36 11.72
N ASN A 158 34.36 -15.48 12.36
CA ASN A 158 34.10 -16.75 11.66
C ASN A 158 32.65 -17.24 11.67
N VAL A 159 31.64 -16.45 12.11
CA VAL A 159 30.25 -16.89 12.21
C VAL A 159 29.40 -16.54 10.97
N GLU A 160 29.98 -15.85 9.97
CA GLU A 160 29.24 -15.24 8.86
C GLU A 160 28.73 -16.16 7.74
N LYS A 161 29.06 -17.47 7.75
CA LYS A 161 28.80 -18.27 6.53
C LYS A 161 27.38 -18.80 6.36
N HIS A 162 26.49 -18.65 7.32
CA HIS A 162 25.12 -19.22 7.21
C HIS A 162 23.97 -18.21 7.12
N ALA A 163 24.20 -16.93 7.33
CA ALA A 163 23.12 -15.92 7.30
C ALA A 163 22.79 -15.36 5.89
N ASN A 164 23.65 -15.57 4.90
CA ASN A 164 23.55 -14.94 3.58
C ASN A 164 22.83 -15.78 2.50
N SER A 165 22.22 -16.90 2.85
CA SER A 165 21.56 -17.76 1.85
C SER A 165 20.05 -17.57 1.73
N MET A 166 19.42 -16.68 2.49
CA MET A 166 18.00 -16.39 2.31
C MET A 166 17.83 -15.42 1.13
N LYS A 167 17.33 -15.92 0.01
CA LYS A 167 16.86 -15.10 -1.10
C LYS A 167 15.80 -14.13 -0.57
N LYS A 168 16.05 -12.83 -0.68
CA LYS A 168 15.03 -11.80 -0.46
C LYS A 168 13.95 -11.97 -1.53
N VAL A 169 12.75 -12.27 -1.10
CA VAL A 169 11.59 -12.35 -1.98
C VAL A 169 10.77 -11.08 -1.78
N PRO A 170 10.35 -10.39 -2.85
CA PRO A 170 9.45 -9.25 -2.73
C PRO A 170 8.19 -9.61 -1.96
N TYR A 171 7.76 -8.73 -1.10
CA TYR A 171 6.53 -8.91 -0.36
C TYR A 171 5.34 -8.74 -1.30
N SER A 172 4.56 -9.79 -1.50
CA SER A 172 3.27 -9.71 -2.20
C SER A 172 2.21 -10.32 -1.30
N PHE A 173 1.29 -9.51 -0.79
CA PHE A 173 0.09 -10.01 -0.16
C PHE A 173 -0.99 -10.22 -1.20
N VAL A 174 -1.61 -11.37 -1.16
CA VAL A 174 -2.74 -11.65 -2.01
C VAL A 174 -4.03 -11.25 -1.33
N ASP A 175 -4.15 -11.42 0.00
CA ASP A 175 -5.33 -10.99 0.78
C ASP A 175 -4.96 -10.79 2.25
N ILE A 176 -5.46 -9.72 2.84
CA ILE A 176 -5.68 -9.57 4.28
C ILE A 176 -7.16 -9.32 4.50
#